data_522d194f79814cfefddb587fb975bdb8
#
_entry.id   522d194f79814cfefddb587fb975bdb8
#
_cell.length_a   1.000
_cell.length_b   1.000
_cell.length_c   1.000
_cell.angle_alpha   90.00
_cell.angle_beta   90.00
_cell.angle_gamma   90.00
#
_symmetry.space_group_name_H-M   'P 1'
#
loop_
_entity.id
_entity.type
_entity.pdbx_description
1 polymer ?
#
loop_
_entity_poly.entity_id
_entity_poly.type
_entity_poly.pdbx_seq_one_letter_code
_entity_poly.pdbx_strand_id
1 'polypeptide(L)'
;MVTEWARNYIDYSGLKKELKSRQSGADKTKEWDDVDESHFLKRLQEELSKVYNFQEAKIASIFSQLSENDQSVQELMENKKTAKDEEHQASGQAEGDESDDEDDELDAEIEAKFEEIEADLEILIADVHDLSKFTHLNYTGFVKITKVSPSAVQS
;
A
#
# COMPACT_ATOMS: atom_id res chain seq x y z
N MET A 1 10.72 -8.05 -6.22
CA MET A 1 9.27 -7.79 -6.44
C MET A 1 8.49 -8.82 -5.64
N VAL A 2 7.65 -8.39 -4.72
CA VAL A 2 6.86 -9.29 -3.89
C VAL A 2 5.87 -10.05 -4.79
N THR A 3 5.77 -11.36 -4.63
CA THR A 3 4.93 -12.22 -5.47
C THR A 3 3.44 -11.86 -5.44
N GLU A 4 2.97 -11.27 -4.34
CA GLU A 4 1.60 -10.76 -4.18
C GLU A 4 1.30 -9.61 -5.16
N TRP A 5 2.19 -8.65 -5.29
CA TRP A 5 2.07 -7.53 -6.21
C TRP A 5 2.04 -8.00 -7.66
N ALA A 6 2.92 -8.95 -8.01
CA ALA A 6 3.06 -9.45 -9.37
C ALA A 6 1.76 -10.02 -9.96
N ARG A 7 0.93 -10.66 -9.13
CA ARG A 7 -0.36 -11.24 -9.56
C ARG A 7 -1.43 -10.20 -9.83
N ASN A 8 -1.29 -9.02 -9.26
CA ASN A 8 -2.29 -7.97 -9.31
C ASN A 8 -1.99 -6.87 -10.35
N TYR A 9 -0.83 -6.96 -11.04
CA TYR A 9 -0.57 -6.11 -12.20
C TYR A 9 -1.53 -6.41 -13.35
N ILE A 10 -1.78 -5.41 -14.18
CA ILE A 10 -2.49 -5.59 -15.45
C ILE A 10 -1.80 -6.65 -16.30
N ASP A 11 -2.56 -7.58 -16.85
CA ASP A 11 -2.08 -8.53 -17.85
C ASP A 11 -1.94 -7.85 -19.23
N TYR A 12 -1.00 -6.93 -19.31
CA TYR A 12 -0.72 -6.18 -20.53
C TYR A 12 -0.37 -7.09 -21.71
N SER A 13 0.41 -8.14 -21.46
CA SER A 13 0.83 -9.07 -22.50
C SER A 13 -0.34 -9.89 -23.05
N GLY A 14 -1.24 -10.35 -22.18
CA GLY A 14 -2.45 -11.08 -22.59
C GLY A 14 -3.40 -10.18 -23.38
N LEU A 15 -3.66 -8.98 -22.89
CA LEU A 15 -4.49 -7.99 -23.60
C LEU A 15 -3.90 -7.61 -24.96
N LYS A 16 -2.59 -7.41 -25.04
CA LYS A 16 -1.89 -7.10 -26.29
C LYS A 16 -1.93 -8.27 -27.29
N LYS A 17 -1.79 -9.50 -26.82
CA LYS A 17 -1.94 -10.70 -27.66
C LYS A 17 -3.37 -10.80 -28.23
N GLU A 18 -4.36 -10.56 -27.42
CA GLU A 18 -5.76 -10.57 -27.83
C GLU A 18 -6.03 -9.55 -28.92
N LEU A 19 -5.55 -8.28 -28.74
CA LEU A 19 -5.62 -7.26 -29.77
C LEU A 19 -4.95 -7.68 -31.06
N LYS A 20 -3.74 -8.23 -30.99
CA LYS A 20 -2.98 -8.66 -32.18
C LYS A 20 -3.59 -9.87 -32.88
N SER A 21 -4.08 -10.85 -32.14
CA SER A 21 -4.67 -12.07 -32.73
C SER A 21 -5.91 -11.75 -33.54
N ARG A 22 -6.67 -10.75 -33.12
CA ARG A 22 -7.86 -10.26 -33.82
C ARG A 22 -7.52 -9.38 -35.01
N GLN A 23 -6.40 -8.64 -34.98
CA GLN A 23 -5.90 -7.85 -36.10
C GLN A 23 -5.17 -8.70 -37.15
N SER A 24 -4.67 -9.88 -36.76
CA SER A 24 -3.84 -10.79 -37.59
C SER A 24 -4.61 -11.99 -38.16
N GLY A 25 -5.94 -12.01 -38.03
CA GLY A 25 -6.78 -13.01 -38.70
C GLY A 25 -6.50 -13.07 -40.19
N ALA A 26 -6.67 -14.22 -40.82
CA ALA A 26 -6.35 -14.47 -42.23
C ALA A 26 -7.04 -13.53 -43.24
N ASP A 27 -7.97 -12.73 -42.75
CA ASP A 27 -8.64 -11.68 -43.52
C ASP A 27 -8.35 -10.31 -42.84
N LYS A 28 -7.37 -9.59 -43.38
CA LYS A 28 -6.97 -8.23 -42.97
C LYS A 28 -8.08 -7.18 -43.13
N THR A 29 -9.21 -7.58 -43.69
CA THR A 29 -10.38 -6.72 -43.97
C THR A 29 -11.47 -6.87 -42.92
N LYS A 30 -11.33 -7.86 -41.98
CA LYS A 30 -12.33 -8.04 -40.92
C LYS A 30 -12.15 -6.96 -39.86
N GLU A 31 -12.98 -5.93 -39.91
CA GLU A 31 -13.16 -4.99 -38.80
C GLU A 31 -13.63 -5.75 -37.54
N TRP A 32 -13.26 -5.26 -36.39
CA TRP A 32 -13.80 -5.76 -35.12
C TRP A 32 -15.33 -5.69 -35.19
N ASP A 33 -15.98 -6.81 -34.88
CA ASP A 33 -17.42 -6.79 -34.69
C ASP A 33 -17.77 -6.35 -33.26
N ASP A 34 -19.01 -5.95 -33.04
CA ASP A 34 -19.49 -5.46 -31.73
C ASP A 34 -19.32 -6.50 -30.62
N VAL A 35 -19.32 -7.80 -30.97
CA VAL A 35 -19.11 -8.89 -30.03
C VAL A 35 -17.65 -8.98 -29.57
N ASP A 36 -16.73 -8.84 -30.51
CA ASP A 36 -15.29 -8.82 -30.23
C ASP A 36 -14.91 -7.61 -29.37
N GLU A 37 -15.47 -6.46 -29.68
CA GLU A 37 -15.26 -5.25 -28.89
C GLU A 37 -15.81 -5.38 -27.48
N SER A 38 -17.02 -5.87 -27.35
CA SER A 38 -17.66 -6.09 -26.04
C SER A 38 -16.87 -7.08 -25.17
N HIS A 39 -16.34 -8.15 -25.78
CA HIS A 39 -15.54 -9.15 -25.07
C HIS A 39 -14.20 -8.54 -24.57
N PHE A 40 -13.54 -7.78 -25.40
CA PHE A 40 -12.29 -7.11 -25.03
C PHE A 40 -12.52 -6.05 -23.94
N LEU A 41 -13.57 -5.24 -24.05
CA LEU A 41 -13.93 -4.25 -23.02
C LEU A 41 -14.25 -4.89 -21.69
N LYS A 42 -14.97 -6.03 -21.70
CA LYS A 42 -15.24 -6.79 -20.48
C LYS A 42 -13.94 -7.27 -19.81
N ARG A 43 -13.03 -7.83 -20.58
CA ARG A 43 -11.74 -8.27 -20.06
C ARG A 43 -10.90 -7.11 -19.52
N LEU A 44 -10.89 -5.99 -20.22
CA LEU A 44 -10.21 -4.77 -19.76
C LEU A 44 -10.80 -4.26 -18.44
N GLN A 45 -12.11 -4.33 -18.30
CA GLN A 45 -12.81 -3.95 -17.06
C GLN A 45 -12.50 -4.91 -15.91
N GLU A 46 -12.38 -6.21 -16.16
CA GLU A 46 -11.97 -7.20 -15.16
C GLU A 46 -10.55 -6.94 -14.66
N GLU A 47 -9.62 -6.62 -15.57
CA GLU A 47 -8.25 -6.23 -15.22
C GLU A 47 -8.21 -4.92 -14.41
N LEU A 48 -8.99 -3.92 -14.81
CA LEU A 48 -9.10 -2.67 -14.07
C LEU A 48 -9.65 -2.88 -12.65
N SER A 49 -10.68 -3.71 -12.51
CA SER A 49 -11.25 -4.04 -11.20
C SER A 49 -10.27 -4.79 -10.30
N LYS A 50 -9.49 -5.70 -10.85
CA LYS A 50 -8.43 -6.41 -10.13
C LYS A 50 -7.37 -5.45 -9.59
N VAL A 51 -6.85 -4.57 -10.43
CA VAL A 51 -5.85 -3.56 -10.05
C VAL A 51 -6.41 -2.61 -9.00
N TYR A 52 -7.61 -2.10 -9.21
CA TYR A 52 -8.28 -1.17 -8.30
C TYR A 52 -8.52 -1.80 -6.91
N ASN A 53 -9.09 -2.99 -6.87
CA ASN A 53 -9.38 -3.67 -5.62
C ASN A 53 -8.12 -3.96 -4.81
N PHE A 54 -7.04 -4.35 -5.46
CA PHE A 54 -5.75 -4.55 -4.80
C PHE A 54 -5.18 -3.24 -4.25
N GLN A 55 -5.23 -2.18 -5.03
CA GLN A 55 -4.78 -0.86 -4.61
C GLN A 55 -5.55 -0.34 -3.40
N GLU A 56 -6.89 -0.44 -3.41
CA GLU A 56 -7.74 -0.04 -2.29
C GLU A 56 -7.45 -0.86 -1.03
N ALA A 57 -7.24 -2.17 -1.16
CA ALA A 57 -6.88 -3.03 -0.03
C ALA A 57 -5.53 -2.65 0.58
N LYS A 58 -4.54 -2.31 -0.25
CA LYS A 58 -3.22 -1.85 0.23
C LYS A 58 -3.29 -0.49 0.90
N ILE A 59 -4.04 0.45 0.34
CA ILE A 59 -4.28 1.75 0.95
C ILE A 59 -4.92 1.58 2.34
N ALA A 60 -5.98 0.78 2.44
CA ALA A 60 -6.65 0.51 3.72
C ALA A 60 -5.71 -0.12 4.76
N SER A 61 -4.86 -1.06 4.34
CA SER A 61 -3.85 -1.69 5.20
C SER A 61 -2.82 -0.68 5.71
N ILE A 62 -2.32 0.20 4.85
CA ILE A 62 -1.34 1.24 5.23
C ILE A 62 -1.97 2.21 6.24
N PHE A 63 -3.19 2.65 6.00
CA PHE A 63 -3.89 3.55 6.94
C PHE A 63 -4.17 2.89 8.29
N SER A 64 -4.53 1.59 8.32
CA SER A 64 -4.72 0.85 9.56
C SER A 64 -3.44 0.79 10.38
N GLN A 65 -2.34 0.40 9.77
CA GLN A 65 -1.03 0.30 10.43
C GLN A 65 -0.52 1.66 10.91
N LEU A 66 -0.73 2.71 10.11
CA LEU A 66 -0.37 4.08 10.50
C LEU A 66 -1.17 4.54 11.73
N SER A 67 -2.47 4.22 11.77
CA SER A 67 -3.33 4.53 12.93
C SER A 67 -2.92 3.76 14.18
N GLU A 68 -2.53 2.49 14.05
CA GLU A 68 -2.02 1.67 15.15
C GLU A 68 -0.71 2.24 15.71
N ASN A 69 0.20 2.66 14.84
CA ASN A 69 1.45 3.31 15.25
C ASN A 69 1.21 4.66 15.94
N ASP A 70 0.29 5.47 15.43
CA ASP A 70 -0.09 6.75 16.06
C ASP A 70 -0.66 6.53 17.47
N GLN A 71 -1.53 5.53 17.64
CA GLN A 71 -2.05 5.15 18.95
C GLN A 71 -0.94 4.70 19.90
N SER A 72 -0.01 3.87 19.43
CA SER A 72 1.13 3.41 20.23
C SER A 72 2.02 4.56 20.69
N VAL A 73 2.26 5.54 19.83
CA VAL A 73 3.00 6.77 20.20
C VAL A 73 2.27 7.56 21.28
N GLN A 74 0.95 7.72 21.13
CA GLN A 74 0.14 8.45 22.13
C GLN A 74 0.16 7.76 23.50
N GLU A 75 0.01 6.43 23.54
CA GLU A 75 0.10 5.64 24.77
C GLU A 75 1.46 5.77 25.44
N LEU A 76 2.55 5.74 24.67
CA LEU A 76 3.90 5.94 25.21
C LEU A 76 4.11 7.34 25.78
N MET A 77 3.58 8.37 25.12
CA MET A 77 3.65 9.76 25.60
C MET A 77 2.86 9.94 26.90
N GLU A 78 1.69 9.32 27.03
CA GLU A 78 0.88 9.36 28.25
C GLU A 78 1.56 8.62 29.40
N ASN A 79 2.12 7.44 29.15
CA ASN A 79 2.86 6.68 30.15
C ASN A 79 4.09 7.45 30.66
N LYS A 80 4.83 8.09 29.78
CA LYS A 80 5.98 8.93 30.16
C LYS A 80 5.56 10.16 30.99
N LYS A 81 4.39 10.71 30.68
CA LYS A 81 3.87 11.86 31.43
C LYS A 81 3.39 11.46 32.83
N THR A 82 2.67 10.33 32.96
CA THR A 82 2.21 9.84 34.26
C THR A 82 3.38 9.44 35.17
N ALA A 83 4.41 8.78 34.63
CA ALA A 83 5.62 8.45 35.37
C ALA A 83 6.32 9.71 35.93
N LYS A 84 6.45 10.80 35.15
CA LYS A 84 7.01 12.06 35.61
C LYS A 84 6.15 12.78 36.63
N ASP A 85 4.81 12.69 36.55
CA ASP A 85 3.90 13.31 37.50
C ASP A 85 3.92 12.57 38.85
N GLU A 86 4.10 11.24 38.84
CA GLU A 86 4.27 10.44 40.06
C GLU A 86 5.61 10.72 40.73
N GLU A 87 6.71 10.87 39.99
CA GLU A 87 8.02 11.25 40.50
C GLU A 87 7.98 12.64 41.18
N HIS A 88 7.27 13.61 40.61
CA HIS A 88 7.10 14.94 41.21
C HIS A 88 6.26 14.93 42.52
N GLN A 89 5.34 13.96 42.66
CA GLN A 89 4.57 13.79 43.89
C GLN A 89 5.35 13.03 44.99
N ALA A 90 6.25 12.12 44.58
CA ALA A 90 7.08 11.34 45.50
C ALA A 90 8.26 12.16 46.06
N SER A 91 8.76 13.17 45.36
CA SER A 91 9.89 14.01 45.78
C SER A 91 9.59 14.96 46.94
N GLY A 92 8.39 14.88 47.51
CA GLY A 92 7.97 15.67 48.72
C GLY A 92 8.39 15.07 50.05
N GLN A 93 8.80 13.82 50.14
CA GLN A 93 9.19 13.16 51.42
C GLN A 93 9.90 11.84 51.17
N ALA A 94 11.19 11.78 51.33
CA ALA A 94 12.06 10.74 51.84
C ALA A 94 13.42 10.68 51.12
N GLU A 95 14.47 10.93 51.83
CA GLU A 95 15.84 10.46 51.51
C GLU A 95 15.85 8.93 51.58
N GLY A 96 16.00 8.28 50.43
CA GLY A 96 16.10 6.84 50.31
C GLY A 96 16.69 6.47 48.94
N ASP A 97 17.94 6.08 48.99
CA ASP A 97 18.86 5.68 47.94
C ASP A 97 18.51 4.30 47.33
N GLU A 98 17.36 4.11 46.67
CA GLU A 98 17.00 2.83 46.01
C GLU A 98 16.10 2.95 44.78
N SER A 99 15.91 4.12 44.16
CA SER A 99 14.98 4.28 43.02
C SER A 99 15.66 4.46 41.65
N ASP A 100 16.98 4.35 41.54
CA ASP A 100 17.72 4.63 40.28
C ASP A 100 17.57 3.48 39.25
N ASP A 101 17.36 2.24 39.72
CA ASP A 101 17.28 1.07 38.84
C ASP A 101 15.90 0.89 38.18
N GLU A 102 14.79 1.34 38.77
CA GLU A 102 13.44 1.20 38.21
C GLU A 102 13.16 2.25 37.11
N ASP A 103 13.72 3.45 37.23
CA ASP A 103 13.59 4.50 36.21
C ASP A 103 14.39 4.20 34.95
N ASP A 104 15.58 3.59 35.09
CA ASP A 104 16.40 3.15 33.96
C ASP A 104 15.73 1.98 33.18
N GLU A 105 15.00 1.09 33.85
CA GLU A 105 14.28 -0.02 33.22
C GLU A 105 13.06 0.50 32.42
N LEU A 106 12.32 1.46 32.95
CA LEU A 106 11.16 2.10 32.26
C LEU A 106 11.60 2.89 31.03
N ASP A 107 12.66 3.66 31.12
CA ASP A 107 13.21 4.42 29.99
C ASP A 107 13.73 3.49 28.88
N ALA A 108 14.35 2.36 29.25
CA ALA A 108 14.78 1.34 28.29
C ALA A 108 13.60 0.65 27.58
N GLU A 109 12.50 0.39 28.29
CA GLU A 109 11.27 -0.16 27.70
C GLU A 109 10.61 0.82 26.71
N ILE A 110 10.57 2.09 27.06
CA ILE A 110 10.04 3.17 26.19
C ILE A 110 10.91 3.30 24.94
N GLU A 111 12.24 3.28 25.09
CA GLU A 111 13.16 3.38 23.94
C GLU A 111 13.01 2.18 22.99
N ALA A 112 12.92 0.96 23.53
CA ALA A 112 12.68 -0.24 22.73
C ALA A 112 11.35 -0.18 21.94
N LYS A 113 10.30 0.39 22.51
CA LYS A 113 9.03 0.59 21.81
C LYS A 113 9.11 1.66 20.73
N PHE A 114 9.87 2.72 20.92
CA PHE A 114 10.12 3.72 19.88
C PHE A 114 10.91 3.12 18.72
N GLU A 115 11.90 2.26 18.98
CA GLU A 115 12.63 1.53 17.92
C GLU A 115 11.70 0.60 17.12
N GLU A 116 10.77 -0.08 17.79
CA GLU A 116 9.76 -0.92 17.13
C GLU A 116 8.85 -0.09 16.21
N ILE A 117 8.34 1.05 16.69
CA ILE A 117 7.51 1.96 15.90
C ILE A 117 8.30 2.53 14.71
N GLU A 118 9.56 2.90 14.90
CA GLU A 118 10.42 3.38 13.83
C GLU A 118 10.60 2.32 12.74
N ALA A 119 10.86 1.07 13.11
CA ALA A 119 10.96 -0.04 12.18
C ALA A 119 9.65 -0.28 11.40
N ASP A 120 8.50 -0.20 12.06
CA ASP A 120 7.19 -0.31 11.41
C ASP A 120 6.94 0.84 10.43
N LEU A 121 7.32 2.05 10.78
CA LEU A 121 7.22 3.21 9.88
C LEU A 121 8.12 3.08 8.65
N GLU A 122 9.31 2.51 8.78
CA GLU A 122 10.18 2.22 7.63
C GLU A 122 9.52 1.22 6.66
N ILE A 123 8.86 0.18 7.19
CA ILE A 123 8.09 -0.78 6.39
C ILE A 123 6.95 -0.08 5.67
N LEU A 124 6.19 0.78 6.37
CA LEU A 124 5.10 1.55 5.77
C LEU A 124 5.58 2.48 4.66
N ILE A 125 6.71 3.14 4.83
CA ILE A 125 7.32 3.99 3.79
C ILE A 125 7.66 3.17 2.55
N ALA A 126 8.22 1.97 2.73
CA ALA A 126 8.50 1.05 1.63
C ALA A 126 7.22 0.61 0.92
N ASP A 127 6.16 0.29 1.66
CA ASP A 127 4.85 -0.09 1.11
C ASP A 127 4.20 1.04 0.31
N VAL A 128 4.25 2.28 0.79
CA VAL A 128 3.78 3.46 0.06
C VAL A 128 4.55 3.66 -1.24
N HIS A 129 5.87 3.47 -1.21
CA HIS A 129 6.72 3.57 -2.38
C HIS A 129 6.40 2.49 -3.43
N ASP A 130 6.20 1.26 -2.99
CA ASP A 130 5.82 0.14 -3.86
C ASP A 130 4.42 0.33 -4.44
N LEU A 131 3.47 0.84 -3.64
CA LEU A 131 2.13 1.19 -4.10
C LEU A 131 2.17 2.30 -5.18
N SER A 132 3.01 3.30 -5.01
CA SER A 132 3.21 4.37 -6.00
C SER A 132 3.73 3.80 -7.33
N LYS A 133 4.71 2.91 -7.29
CA LYS A 133 5.21 2.21 -8.49
C LYS A 133 4.13 1.34 -9.14
N PHE A 134 3.40 0.59 -8.33
CA PHE A 134 2.30 -0.25 -8.79
C PHE A 134 1.25 0.57 -9.54
N THR A 135 0.79 1.66 -8.94
CA THR A 135 -0.19 2.57 -9.54
C THR A 135 0.31 3.15 -10.87
N HIS A 136 1.55 3.63 -10.89
CA HIS A 136 2.14 4.22 -12.09
C HIS A 136 2.28 3.23 -13.25
N LEU A 137 2.76 2.03 -12.97
CA LEU A 137 2.95 1.00 -13.98
C LEU A 137 1.62 0.50 -14.55
N ASN A 138 0.61 0.29 -13.71
CA ASN A 138 -0.72 -0.10 -14.15
C ASN A 138 -1.40 1.00 -14.96
N TYR A 139 -1.35 2.24 -14.51
CA TYR A 139 -1.85 3.39 -15.27
C TYR A 139 -1.21 3.45 -16.66
N THR A 140 0.10 3.35 -16.74
CA THR A 140 0.83 3.33 -18.01
C THR A 140 0.39 2.16 -18.91
N GLY A 141 0.19 0.98 -18.33
CA GLY A 141 -0.31 -0.20 -19.04
C GLY A 141 -1.71 0.02 -19.63
N PHE A 142 -2.63 0.54 -18.85
CA PHE A 142 -3.99 0.85 -19.31
C PHE A 142 -3.99 1.93 -20.40
N VAL A 143 -3.24 3.01 -20.23
CA VAL A 143 -3.13 4.07 -21.25
C VAL A 143 -2.57 3.52 -22.58
N LYS A 144 -1.58 2.65 -22.53
CA LYS A 144 -1.02 2.03 -23.75
C LYS A 144 -2.02 1.10 -24.44
N ILE A 145 -2.75 0.30 -23.67
CA ILE A 145 -3.75 -0.63 -24.22
C ILE A 145 -4.92 0.13 -24.83
N THR A 146 -5.43 1.16 -24.18
CA THR A 146 -6.56 1.96 -24.71
C THR A 146 -6.19 2.74 -25.96
N LYS A 147 -4.95 3.19 -26.09
CA LYS A 147 -4.48 3.87 -27.34
C LYS A 147 -4.38 2.94 -28.54
N VAL A 148 -4.20 1.64 -28.33
CA VAL A 148 -4.09 0.62 -29.40
C VAL A 148 -5.44 0.00 -29.73
N SER A 149 -6.46 0.20 -28.87
CA SER A 149 -7.82 -0.30 -29.10
C SER A 149 -8.49 0.45 -30.27
N PRO A 150 -9.19 -0.25 -31.18
CA PRO A 150 -9.87 0.38 -32.33
C PRO A 150 -10.89 1.44 -31.95
N SER A 151 -11.54 1.29 -30.81
CA SER A 151 -12.54 2.26 -30.29
C SER A 151 -11.93 3.63 -29.97
N ALA A 152 -10.61 3.71 -29.72
CA ALA A 152 -9.94 4.97 -29.40
C ALA A 152 -9.60 5.82 -30.65
N VAL A 153 -9.72 5.24 -31.84
CA VAL A 153 -9.36 5.89 -33.12
C VAL A 153 -10.55 6.69 -33.72
N GLN A 154 -11.75 6.54 -33.15
CA GLN A 154 -12.97 7.19 -33.66
C GLN A 154 -13.40 8.45 -32.88
N SER A 155 -12.51 8.99 -32.03
CA SER A 155 -12.81 10.24 -31.32
C SER A 155 -11.94 11.37 -31.79
#